data_87dd03c2677ff345027dc1411bb27f0e
#
_entry.id   87dd03c2677ff345027dc1411bb27f0e
#
_cell.length_a   1.000
_cell.length_b   1.000
_cell.length_c   1.000
_cell.angle_alpha   90.00
_cell.angle_beta   90.00
_cell.angle_gamma   90.00
#
_symmetry.space_group_name_H-M   'P 1'
#
loop_
_entity.id
_entity.type
_entity.pdbx_description
1 polymer ?
#
loop_
_entity_poly.entity_id
_entity_poly.type
_entity_poly.pdbx_seq_one_letter_code
_entity_poly.pdbx_strand_id
1 'polypeptide(L)'
;RLEKIYRIGKKNEVEGLEKISLDQLAEIEPHCKGVGALWVPCTGIIDFRSATEKMVEVAQGVQGKSNVHLGEEVLDFATDGDGTVVITNKGKYKADKLIVCGGLQADRLARKDGVKLRERVVGFRGDYYELNDHAKHKVKNLIYPVPNPDFPFLGVHFTRMTNGEIECGPNAVFTFKREGYGKTDFNLRDTLDALGYSGTWKLFFSNMSFGINEYRRAFSKRLFLKTLQRLVPSLTIDDIRPGRSG
;
A
#
# COMPACT_ATOMS: atom_id res chain seq x y z
N ARG A 1 -23.19 -4.17 6.44
CA ARG A 1 -21.88 -3.50 6.22
C ARG A 1 -21.96 -2.48 5.08
N LEU A 2 -22.44 -2.84 3.90
CA LEU A 2 -22.60 -1.96 2.73
C LEU A 2 -23.38 -0.68 3.09
N GLU A 3 -24.51 -0.82 3.79
CA GLU A 3 -25.34 0.29 4.26
C GLU A 3 -24.58 1.27 5.16
N LYS A 4 -23.75 0.76 6.05
CA LYS A 4 -22.91 1.61 6.92
C LYS A 4 -21.93 2.45 6.10
N ILE A 5 -21.27 1.83 5.12
CA ILE A 5 -20.33 2.52 4.22
C ILE A 5 -21.06 3.58 3.40
N TYR A 6 -22.21 3.23 2.84
CA TYR A 6 -23.05 4.18 2.10
C TYR A 6 -23.39 5.42 2.93
N ARG A 7 -23.86 5.22 4.19
CA ARG A 7 -24.18 6.34 5.10
C ARG A 7 -22.95 7.20 5.42
N ILE A 8 -21.77 6.57 5.64
CA ILE A 8 -20.53 7.29 5.87
C ILE A 8 -20.15 8.10 4.62
N GLY A 9 -20.25 7.51 3.43
CA GLY A 9 -19.96 8.20 2.18
C GLY A 9 -20.89 9.39 1.94
N LYS A 10 -22.19 9.24 2.20
CA LYS A 10 -23.14 10.36 2.12
C LYS A 10 -22.85 11.45 3.14
N LYS A 11 -22.47 11.09 4.37
CA LYS A 11 -22.06 12.06 5.40
C LYS A 11 -20.79 12.83 5.01
N ASN A 12 -19.90 12.19 4.28
CA ASN A 12 -18.66 12.80 3.77
C ASN A 12 -18.85 13.45 2.39
N GLU A 13 -20.10 13.59 1.93
CA GLU A 13 -20.44 14.27 0.67
C GLU A 13 -19.72 13.70 -0.55
N VAL A 14 -19.50 12.35 -0.56
CA VAL A 14 -18.87 11.68 -1.70
C VAL A 14 -19.74 11.85 -2.93
N GLU A 15 -19.22 12.56 -3.92
CA GLU A 15 -19.92 12.93 -5.14
C GLU A 15 -20.32 11.70 -5.96
N GLY A 16 -21.60 11.69 -6.42
CA GLY A 16 -22.10 10.62 -7.27
C GLY A 16 -22.25 9.24 -6.60
N LEU A 17 -22.04 9.14 -5.27
CA LEU A 17 -22.17 7.86 -4.57
C LEU A 17 -23.60 7.33 -4.64
N GLU A 18 -23.76 6.12 -5.18
CA GLU A 18 -25.04 5.45 -5.37
C GLU A 18 -25.00 3.98 -4.93
N LYS A 19 -26.15 3.47 -4.45
CA LYS A 19 -26.39 2.04 -4.36
C LYS A 19 -26.91 1.58 -5.70
N ILE A 20 -26.28 0.60 -6.28
CA ILE A 20 -26.70 0.04 -7.57
C ILE A 20 -27.28 -1.36 -7.41
N SER A 21 -28.20 -1.71 -8.29
CA SER A 21 -28.79 -3.05 -8.38
C SER A 21 -27.75 -4.05 -8.92
N LEU A 22 -28.07 -5.35 -8.80
CA LEU A 22 -27.20 -6.39 -9.37
C LEU A 22 -27.23 -6.38 -10.91
N ASP A 23 -28.34 -5.94 -11.51
CA ASP A 23 -28.44 -5.79 -12.97
C ASP A 23 -27.52 -4.64 -13.44
N GLN A 24 -27.59 -3.50 -12.76
CA GLN A 24 -26.68 -2.37 -13.02
C GLN A 24 -25.20 -2.76 -12.80
N LEU A 25 -24.90 -3.55 -11.74
CA LEU A 25 -23.57 -4.08 -11.55
C LEU A 25 -23.12 -4.95 -12.74
N ALA A 26 -24.01 -5.82 -13.25
CA ALA A 26 -23.70 -6.68 -14.39
C ALA A 26 -23.51 -5.89 -15.70
N GLU A 27 -24.17 -4.76 -15.88
CA GLU A 27 -23.94 -3.85 -17.01
C GLU A 27 -22.60 -3.14 -16.91
N ILE A 28 -22.23 -2.64 -15.73
CA ILE A 28 -20.97 -1.90 -15.48
C ILE A 28 -19.78 -2.88 -15.52
N GLU A 29 -19.87 -3.97 -14.76
CA GLU A 29 -18.83 -5.01 -14.58
C GLU A 29 -19.40 -6.40 -14.84
N PRO A 30 -19.52 -6.85 -16.11
CA PRO A 30 -20.21 -8.08 -16.48
C PRO A 30 -19.62 -9.35 -15.84
N HIS A 31 -18.35 -9.33 -15.48
CA HIS A 31 -17.66 -10.46 -14.85
C HIS A 31 -17.66 -10.39 -13.33
N CYS A 32 -18.01 -9.23 -12.73
CA CYS A 32 -18.07 -9.07 -11.29
C CYS A 32 -19.32 -9.71 -10.69
N LYS A 33 -19.19 -10.33 -9.54
CA LYS A 33 -20.32 -10.88 -8.76
C LYS A 33 -20.30 -10.34 -7.34
N GLY A 34 -21.49 -10.06 -6.82
CA GLY A 34 -21.69 -9.55 -5.47
C GLY A 34 -23.13 -9.77 -5.01
N VAL A 35 -23.42 -9.44 -3.75
CA VAL A 35 -24.76 -9.44 -3.17
C VAL A 35 -25.35 -8.02 -3.09
N GLY A 36 -24.59 -7.02 -3.52
CA GLY A 36 -24.91 -5.60 -3.57
C GLY A 36 -23.66 -4.80 -3.87
N ALA A 37 -23.82 -3.61 -4.44
CA ALA A 37 -22.68 -2.76 -4.80
C ALA A 37 -22.97 -1.28 -4.50
N LEU A 38 -21.89 -0.53 -4.33
CA LEU A 38 -21.87 0.92 -4.35
C LEU A 38 -21.09 1.37 -5.59
N TRP A 39 -21.67 2.29 -6.31
CA TRP A 39 -21.03 2.98 -7.40
C TRP A 39 -20.44 4.30 -6.90
N VAL A 40 -19.14 4.54 -7.17
CA VAL A 40 -18.40 5.73 -6.72
C VAL A 40 -17.69 6.34 -7.93
N PRO A 41 -18.37 7.15 -8.75
CA PRO A 41 -17.83 7.62 -10.02
C PRO A 41 -16.66 8.60 -9.88
N CYS A 42 -16.58 9.31 -8.74
CA CYS A 42 -15.49 10.26 -8.47
C CYS A 42 -14.17 9.59 -8.07
N THR A 43 -14.14 8.24 -7.94
CA THR A 43 -12.93 7.49 -7.57
C THR A 43 -12.02 7.31 -8.79
N GLY A 44 -10.73 7.52 -8.59
CA GLY A 44 -9.71 7.33 -9.60
C GLY A 44 -8.40 6.80 -9.01
N ILE A 45 -7.43 6.65 -9.87
CA ILE A 45 -6.05 6.30 -9.52
C ILE A 45 -5.10 7.38 -10.01
N ILE A 46 -3.91 7.40 -9.45
CA ILE A 46 -2.84 8.29 -9.83
C ILE A 46 -1.54 7.50 -10.00
N ASP A 47 -0.73 7.88 -10.97
CA ASP A 47 0.67 7.47 -11.01
C ASP A 47 1.45 8.30 -9.99
N PHE A 48 1.67 7.71 -8.81
CA PHE A 48 2.36 8.37 -7.70
C PHE A 48 3.79 8.77 -8.06
N ARG A 49 4.46 8.02 -8.94
CA ARG A 49 5.80 8.36 -9.39
C ARG A 49 5.78 9.66 -10.20
N SER A 50 4.99 9.72 -11.25
CA SER A 50 4.87 10.90 -12.08
C SER A 50 4.36 12.12 -11.30
N ALA A 51 3.43 11.90 -10.36
CA ALA A 51 2.95 12.95 -9.47
C ALA A 51 4.07 13.49 -8.56
N THR A 52 4.89 12.60 -7.99
CA THR A 52 6.03 12.99 -7.14
C THR A 52 7.09 13.73 -7.95
N GLU A 53 7.44 13.24 -9.14
CA GLU A 53 8.37 13.91 -10.05
C GLU A 53 7.86 15.33 -10.39
N LYS A 54 6.56 15.47 -10.65
CA LYS A 54 5.96 16.80 -10.91
C LYS A 54 5.96 17.71 -9.68
N MET A 55 5.70 17.18 -8.49
CA MET A 55 5.82 17.96 -7.24
C MET A 55 7.25 18.47 -7.02
N VAL A 56 8.25 17.64 -7.30
CA VAL A 56 9.66 18.02 -7.22
C VAL A 56 9.98 19.12 -8.23
N GLU A 57 9.55 18.98 -9.48
CA GLU A 57 9.71 19.99 -10.52
C GLU A 57 9.11 21.35 -10.10
N VAL A 58 7.88 21.33 -9.57
CA VAL A 58 7.22 22.54 -9.08
C VAL A 58 7.99 23.15 -7.90
N ALA A 59 8.44 22.34 -6.94
CA ALA A 59 9.21 22.82 -5.79
C ALA A 59 10.54 23.45 -6.21
N GLN A 60 11.23 22.89 -7.21
CA GLN A 60 12.47 23.44 -7.76
C GLN A 60 12.23 24.75 -8.54
N GLY A 61 11.07 24.88 -9.19
CA GLY A 61 10.66 26.10 -9.90
C GLY A 61 10.28 27.28 -9.00
N VAL A 62 9.85 26.98 -7.75
CA VAL A 62 9.50 28.03 -6.78
C VAL A 62 10.80 28.63 -6.22
N GLN A 63 11.03 29.91 -6.52
CA GLN A 63 12.16 30.72 -6.03
C GLN A 63 13.57 30.37 -6.54
N GLY A 64 13.76 29.38 -7.44
CA GLY A 64 15.04 29.08 -8.08
C GLY A 64 16.20 28.67 -7.16
N LYS A 65 15.91 28.21 -5.92
CA LYS A 65 16.91 27.89 -4.89
C LYS A 65 16.74 26.50 -4.26
N SER A 66 15.79 25.71 -4.74
CA SER A 66 15.57 24.37 -4.21
C SER A 66 16.49 23.36 -4.90
N ASN A 67 17.20 22.56 -4.12
CA ASN A 67 18.04 21.47 -4.62
C ASN A 67 17.46 20.13 -4.23
N VAL A 68 17.54 19.16 -5.14
CA VAL A 68 17.17 17.77 -4.90
C VAL A 68 18.39 16.90 -5.10
N HIS A 69 18.77 16.17 -4.07
CA HIS A 69 19.94 15.29 -4.06
C HIS A 69 19.47 13.84 -4.12
N LEU A 70 19.53 13.23 -5.29
CA LEU A 70 19.18 11.82 -5.50
C LEU A 70 20.41 10.92 -5.29
N GLY A 71 20.18 9.66 -4.87
CA GLY A 71 21.23 8.70 -4.62
C GLY A 71 22.17 9.15 -3.48
N GLU A 72 21.62 9.86 -2.51
CA GLU A 72 22.34 10.36 -1.34
C GLU A 72 21.64 9.89 -0.07
N GLU A 73 22.37 9.17 0.77
CA GLU A 73 21.84 8.60 2.01
C GLU A 73 22.13 9.52 3.19
N VAL A 74 21.09 9.86 3.95
CA VAL A 74 21.26 10.56 5.23
C VAL A 74 21.74 9.59 6.29
N LEU A 75 22.94 9.80 6.78
CA LEU A 75 23.58 8.97 7.80
C LEU A 75 23.27 9.45 9.20
N ASP A 76 23.26 10.78 9.39
CA ASP A 76 23.05 11.41 10.69
C ASP A 76 22.50 12.82 10.56
N PHE A 77 22.00 13.36 11.66
CA PHE A 77 21.66 14.77 11.84
C PHE A 77 21.83 15.17 13.31
N ALA A 78 22.19 16.41 13.55
CA ALA A 78 22.41 16.95 14.88
C ALA A 78 22.06 18.44 14.92
N THR A 79 21.69 18.93 16.10
CA THR A 79 21.51 20.36 16.34
C THR A 79 22.87 21.08 16.25
N ASP A 80 22.90 22.23 15.58
CA ASP A 80 24.08 23.10 15.46
C ASP A 80 23.64 24.57 15.67
N GLY A 81 23.82 25.05 16.87
CA GLY A 81 23.26 26.35 17.29
C GLY A 81 21.73 26.34 17.20
N ASP A 82 21.16 27.31 16.50
CA ASP A 82 19.71 27.43 16.27
C ASP A 82 19.21 26.58 15.06
N GLY A 83 20.11 25.87 14.37
CA GLY A 83 19.80 25.06 13.19
C GLY A 83 20.13 23.60 13.34
N THR A 84 20.16 22.91 12.23
CA THR A 84 20.47 21.48 12.12
C THR A 84 21.54 21.24 11.05
N VAL A 85 22.47 20.34 11.33
CA VAL A 85 23.40 19.78 10.34
C VAL A 85 22.90 18.38 9.96
N VAL A 86 22.71 18.16 8.67
CA VAL A 86 22.41 16.85 8.08
C VAL A 86 23.69 16.28 7.51
N ILE A 87 24.04 15.06 7.89
CA ILE A 87 25.25 14.35 7.45
C ILE A 87 24.82 13.24 6.51
N THR A 88 25.40 13.25 5.32
CA THR A 88 25.11 12.25 4.30
C THR A 88 26.39 11.49 3.90
N ASN A 89 26.25 10.48 3.07
CA ASN A 89 27.39 9.77 2.48
C ASN A 89 28.17 10.61 1.45
N LYS A 90 27.69 11.82 1.10
CA LYS A 90 28.35 12.71 0.13
C LYS A 90 28.76 14.07 0.70
N GLY A 91 28.22 14.47 1.85
CA GLY A 91 28.56 15.76 2.42
C GLY A 91 27.75 16.12 3.67
N LYS A 92 27.84 17.40 4.04
CA LYS A 92 27.11 17.98 5.17
C LYS A 92 26.31 19.18 4.70
N TYR A 93 25.07 19.29 5.16
CA TYR A 93 24.18 20.38 4.84
C TYR A 93 23.70 21.05 6.12
N LYS A 94 23.71 22.37 6.13
CA LYS A 94 23.15 23.16 7.23
C LYS A 94 21.75 23.63 6.82
N ALA A 95 20.82 23.58 7.76
CA ALA A 95 19.45 24.07 7.60
C ALA A 95 18.93 24.64 8.92
N ASP A 96 18.09 25.65 8.83
CA ASP A 96 17.40 26.21 10.01
C ASP A 96 16.41 25.20 10.59
N LYS A 97 15.76 24.41 9.72
CA LYS A 97 14.79 23.38 10.12
C LYS A 97 14.95 22.13 9.26
N LEU A 98 14.79 20.97 9.90
CA LEU A 98 14.78 19.67 9.25
C LEU A 98 13.39 19.04 9.35
N ILE A 99 12.82 18.64 8.20
CA ILE A 99 11.59 17.83 8.14
C ILE A 99 11.98 16.43 7.69
N VAL A 100 11.69 15.43 8.53
CA VAL A 100 12.06 14.04 8.28
C VAL A 100 10.85 13.27 7.76
N CYS A 101 10.88 12.89 6.48
CA CYS A 101 9.85 12.10 5.81
C CYS A 101 10.38 10.70 5.44
N GLY A 102 10.91 9.98 6.42
CA GLY A 102 11.67 8.74 6.24
C GLY A 102 10.84 7.48 5.98
N GLY A 103 9.52 7.57 5.76
CA GLY A 103 8.65 6.43 5.45
C GLY A 103 8.84 5.28 6.45
N LEU A 104 9.24 4.10 5.94
CA LEU A 104 9.49 2.91 6.77
C LEU A 104 10.60 3.08 7.82
N GLN A 105 11.46 4.11 7.71
CA GLN A 105 12.52 4.42 8.68
C GLN A 105 12.10 5.47 9.72
N ALA A 106 10.87 5.97 9.68
CA ALA A 106 10.40 7.10 10.49
C ALA A 106 10.62 6.92 12.00
N ASP A 107 10.32 5.74 12.55
CA ASP A 107 10.51 5.44 13.98
C ASP A 107 12.01 5.41 14.39
N ARG A 108 12.88 4.97 13.50
CA ARG A 108 14.34 4.94 13.73
C ARG A 108 14.90 6.35 13.71
N LEU A 109 14.47 7.16 12.76
CA LEU A 109 14.91 8.54 12.63
C LEU A 109 14.40 9.39 13.82
N ALA A 110 13.15 9.19 14.24
CA ALA A 110 12.63 9.88 15.43
C ALA A 110 13.38 9.51 16.73
N ARG A 111 13.76 8.21 16.90
CA ARG A 111 14.61 7.82 18.04
C ARG A 111 16.01 8.42 17.96
N LYS A 112 16.55 8.58 16.75
CA LYS A 112 17.84 9.22 16.53
C LYS A 112 17.82 10.70 16.96
N ASP A 113 16.67 11.37 16.80
CA ASP A 113 16.41 12.72 17.30
C ASP A 113 16.06 12.78 18.80
N GLY A 114 16.23 11.66 19.52
CA GLY A 114 16.00 11.60 20.97
C GLY A 114 14.54 11.37 21.39
N VAL A 115 13.61 11.20 20.44
CA VAL A 115 12.20 10.96 20.74
C VAL A 115 12.03 9.56 21.35
N LYS A 116 11.43 9.49 22.53
CA LYS A 116 11.10 8.22 23.21
C LYS A 116 9.81 7.65 22.63
N LEU A 117 9.92 6.78 21.65
CA LEU A 117 8.77 6.09 21.04
C LEU A 117 8.49 4.75 21.72
N ARG A 118 7.21 4.49 22.00
CA ARG A 118 6.69 3.16 22.35
C ARG A 118 6.34 2.34 21.10
N GLU A 119 5.99 3.01 20.03
CA GLU A 119 5.59 2.46 18.75
C GLU A 119 6.80 2.02 17.93
N ARG A 120 6.57 1.07 17.02
CA ARG A 120 7.54 0.62 16.02
C ARG A 120 6.89 0.43 14.66
N VAL A 121 7.63 0.71 13.62
CA VAL A 121 7.25 0.35 12.26
C VAL A 121 7.64 -1.11 12.03
N VAL A 122 6.65 -1.92 11.65
CA VAL A 122 6.82 -3.34 11.33
C VAL A 122 6.42 -3.55 9.87
N GLY A 123 7.30 -4.15 9.08
CA GLY A 123 7.11 -4.34 7.65
C GLY A 123 6.09 -5.45 7.34
N PHE A 124 5.13 -5.12 6.49
CA PHE A 124 4.27 -6.08 5.80
C PHE A 124 4.34 -5.80 4.32
N ARG A 125 4.49 -6.87 3.54
CA ARG A 125 4.55 -6.78 2.08
C ARG A 125 3.20 -7.16 1.49
N GLY A 126 2.74 -6.38 0.53
CA GLY A 126 1.64 -6.73 -0.35
C GLY A 126 2.15 -7.40 -1.62
N ASP A 127 1.82 -8.68 -1.83
CA ASP A 127 2.10 -9.33 -3.10
C ASP A 127 0.90 -9.13 -4.04
N TYR A 128 1.17 -8.77 -5.29
CA TYR A 128 0.16 -8.58 -6.32
C TYR A 128 0.32 -9.59 -7.45
N TYR A 129 -0.76 -9.81 -8.15
CA TYR A 129 -0.81 -10.40 -9.47
C TYR A 129 -1.31 -9.36 -10.47
N GLU A 130 -1.05 -9.58 -11.74
CA GLU A 130 -1.59 -8.80 -12.85
C GLU A 130 -2.43 -9.69 -13.74
N LEU A 131 -3.45 -9.14 -14.38
CA LEU A 131 -4.17 -9.86 -15.44
C LEU A 131 -3.32 -9.89 -16.71
N ASN A 132 -3.28 -11.06 -17.34
CA ASN A 132 -2.74 -11.21 -18.69
C ASN A 132 -3.61 -10.47 -19.71
N ASP A 133 -3.04 -10.04 -20.83
CA ASP A 133 -3.70 -9.19 -21.82
C ASP A 133 -5.05 -9.71 -22.29
N HIS A 134 -5.15 -11.03 -22.54
CA HIS A 134 -6.40 -11.66 -22.96
C HIS A 134 -7.51 -11.60 -21.90
N ALA A 135 -7.16 -11.40 -20.63
CA ALA A 135 -8.10 -11.37 -19.50
C ALA A 135 -8.46 -9.95 -19.00
N LYS A 136 -7.76 -8.91 -19.47
CA LYS A 136 -7.98 -7.52 -19.03
C LYS A 136 -9.42 -7.03 -19.25
N HIS A 137 -10.13 -7.58 -20.25
CA HIS A 137 -11.52 -7.26 -20.51
C HIS A 137 -12.48 -7.68 -19.39
N LYS A 138 -12.06 -8.57 -18.49
CA LYS A 138 -12.86 -9.05 -17.35
C LYS A 138 -12.99 -8.04 -16.22
N VAL A 139 -12.20 -6.97 -16.24
CA VAL A 139 -12.24 -5.89 -15.25
C VAL A 139 -12.19 -4.55 -15.96
N LYS A 140 -13.28 -3.78 -15.89
CA LYS A 140 -13.40 -2.49 -16.56
C LYS A 140 -13.04 -1.30 -15.67
N ASN A 141 -13.36 -1.40 -14.39
CA ASN A 141 -13.17 -0.33 -13.40
C ASN A 141 -12.37 -0.83 -12.21
N LEU A 142 -12.35 -0.04 -11.14
CA LEU A 142 -11.79 -0.43 -9.84
C LEU A 142 -12.82 -1.28 -9.09
N ILE A 143 -12.46 -2.50 -8.67
CA ILE A 143 -13.37 -3.40 -7.96
C ILE A 143 -12.82 -3.69 -6.57
N TYR A 144 -13.48 -3.18 -5.54
CA TYR A 144 -13.10 -3.34 -4.14
C TYR A 144 -14.15 -4.15 -3.36
N PRO A 145 -13.75 -5.14 -2.56
CA PRO A 145 -14.66 -5.76 -1.62
C PRO A 145 -15.02 -4.78 -0.50
N VAL A 146 -16.18 -4.96 0.10
CA VAL A 146 -16.54 -4.22 1.32
C VAL A 146 -15.52 -4.55 2.42
N PRO A 147 -14.81 -3.55 2.99
CA PRO A 147 -13.80 -3.78 4.01
C PRO A 147 -14.35 -4.55 5.22
N ASN A 148 -13.56 -5.46 5.76
CA ASN A 148 -13.86 -6.08 7.04
C ASN A 148 -13.18 -5.28 8.15
N PRO A 149 -13.92 -4.61 9.06
CA PRO A 149 -13.33 -3.80 10.12
C PRO A 149 -12.55 -4.62 11.16
N ASP A 150 -12.75 -5.93 11.19
CA ASP A 150 -12.03 -6.83 12.11
C ASP A 150 -10.60 -7.12 11.62
N PHE A 151 -10.26 -6.72 10.38
CA PHE A 151 -8.94 -6.92 9.80
C PHE A 151 -8.24 -5.60 9.51
N PRO A 152 -6.96 -5.47 9.85
CA PRO A 152 -6.20 -4.24 9.64
C PRO A 152 -5.81 -3.99 8.17
N PHE A 153 -6.06 -4.96 7.30
CA PHE A 153 -5.66 -4.91 5.89
C PHE A 153 -6.86 -4.92 4.96
N LEU A 154 -6.72 -4.23 3.84
CA LEU A 154 -7.71 -4.24 2.76
C LEU A 154 -7.73 -5.62 2.10
N GLY A 155 -8.94 -6.13 1.81
CA GLY A 155 -9.10 -7.36 1.05
C GLY A 155 -8.61 -7.23 -0.38
N VAL A 156 -8.32 -8.39 -1.00
CA VAL A 156 -7.91 -8.46 -2.40
C VAL A 156 -8.92 -7.75 -3.30
N HIS A 157 -8.45 -6.88 -4.16
CA HIS A 157 -9.22 -6.03 -5.06
C HIS A 157 -8.57 -5.95 -6.45
N PHE A 158 -9.24 -5.32 -7.39
CA PHE A 158 -8.72 -5.08 -8.73
C PHE A 158 -8.55 -3.59 -8.95
N THR A 159 -7.37 -3.21 -9.45
CA THR A 159 -7.04 -1.83 -9.77
C THR A 159 -6.59 -1.73 -11.22
N ARG A 160 -7.33 -0.96 -12.02
CA ARG A 160 -6.92 -0.61 -13.37
C ARG A 160 -5.91 0.53 -13.28
N MET A 161 -4.69 0.25 -13.67
CA MET A 161 -3.57 1.19 -13.58
C MET A 161 -3.57 2.19 -14.75
N THR A 162 -2.85 3.31 -14.59
CA THR A 162 -2.74 4.38 -15.60
C THR A 162 -2.11 3.90 -16.91
N ASN A 163 -1.26 2.88 -16.86
CA ASN A 163 -0.65 2.24 -18.02
C ASN A 163 -1.54 1.17 -18.69
N GLY A 164 -2.78 0.98 -18.21
CA GLY A 164 -3.72 -0.01 -18.72
C GLY A 164 -3.54 -1.43 -18.17
N GLU A 165 -2.55 -1.67 -17.31
CA GLU A 165 -2.43 -2.92 -16.58
C GLU A 165 -3.55 -3.04 -15.53
N ILE A 166 -3.88 -4.27 -15.13
CA ILE A 166 -4.84 -4.53 -14.06
C ILE A 166 -4.15 -5.32 -12.98
N GLU A 167 -3.90 -4.65 -11.87
CA GLU A 167 -3.35 -5.26 -10.67
C GLU A 167 -4.45 -5.93 -9.84
N CYS A 168 -4.11 -7.08 -9.28
CA CYS A 168 -4.98 -7.90 -8.45
C CYS A 168 -4.27 -8.17 -7.12
N GLY A 169 -4.82 -7.67 -6.03
CA GLY A 169 -4.18 -7.82 -4.72
C GLY A 169 -4.61 -6.73 -3.76
N PRO A 170 -3.79 -6.45 -2.74
CA PRO A 170 -2.67 -7.28 -2.26
C PRO A 170 -3.11 -8.42 -1.33
N ASN A 171 -2.15 -9.30 -1.01
CA ASN A 171 -2.14 -9.98 0.29
C ASN A 171 -1.37 -9.13 1.31
N ALA A 172 -1.21 -9.62 2.54
CA ALA A 172 -0.45 -8.92 3.57
C ALA A 172 0.43 -9.91 4.32
N VAL A 173 1.72 -9.93 4.00
CA VAL A 173 2.70 -10.89 4.55
C VAL A 173 3.74 -10.15 5.36
N PHE A 174 3.96 -10.57 6.61
CA PHE A 174 5.07 -10.05 7.42
C PHE A 174 6.41 -10.27 6.72
N THR A 175 7.29 -9.27 6.74
CA THR A 175 8.61 -9.34 6.12
C THR A 175 9.73 -9.37 7.16
N PHE A 176 10.78 -10.11 6.86
CA PHE A 176 11.99 -10.20 7.68
C PHE A 176 13.03 -9.12 7.33
N LYS A 177 12.67 -8.20 6.48
CA LYS A 177 13.43 -7.01 6.11
C LYS A 177 12.46 -5.84 5.98
N ARG A 178 12.77 -4.70 6.58
CA ARG A 178 11.87 -3.53 6.64
C ARG A 178 11.50 -3.02 5.24
N GLU A 179 12.47 -2.96 4.35
CA GLU A 179 12.29 -2.68 2.93
C GLU A 179 12.49 -3.97 2.11
N GLY A 180 11.71 -4.99 2.42
CA GLY A 180 11.78 -6.31 1.79
C GLY A 180 10.62 -6.49 0.82
N TYR A 181 10.90 -6.43 -0.48
CA TYR A 181 9.92 -6.61 -1.57
C TYR A 181 9.99 -8.01 -2.19
N GLY A 182 11.08 -8.74 -1.98
CA GLY A 182 11.23 -10.15 -2.36
C GLY A 182 10.67 -11.10 -1.31
N LYS A 183 10.24 -12.30 -1.75
CA LYS A 183 9.65 -13.32 -0.86
C LYS A 183 10.65 -13.89 0.15
N THR A 184 11.95 -13.80 -0.15
CA THR A 184 13.06 -14.34 0.64
C THR A 184 13.95 -13.24 1.23
N ASP A 185 13.56 -11.98 1.10
CA ASP A 185 14.33 -10.87 1.64
C ASP A 185 14.44 -10.99 3.16
N PHE A 186 15.68 -10.88 3.66
CA PHE A 186 16.00 -11.03 5.06
C PHE A 186 17.03 -9.98 5.50
N ASN A 187 16.83 -9.43 6.69
CA ASN A 187 17.79 -8.60 7.39
C ASN A 187 17.71 -8.91 8.90
N LEU A 188 18.82 -9.32 9.50
CA LEU A 188 18.86 -9.74 10.90
C LEU A 188 18.44 -8.62 11.87
N ARG A 189 18.93 -7.40 11.65
CA ARG A 189 18.62 -6.24 12.49
C ARG A 189 17.13 -5.89 12.43
N ASP A 190 16.55 -5.88 11.23
CA ASP A 190 15.14 -5.59 11.03
C ASP A 190 14.25 -6.68 11.65
N THR A 191 14.66 -7.94 11.48
CA THR A 191 13.98 -9.09 12.06
C THR A 191 13.97 -9.04 13.58
N LEU A 192 15.13 -8.81 14.20
CA LEU A 192 15.25 -8.71 15.66
C LEU A 192 14.48 -7.49 16.21
N ASP A 193 14.53 -6.36 15.50
CA ASP A 193 13.77 -5.16 15.88
C ASP A 193 12.26 -5.41 15.83
N ALA A 194 11.76 -6.07 14.80
CA ALA A 194 10.33 -6.39 14.66
C ALA A 194 9.87 -7.46 15.66
N LEU A 195 10.59 -8.58 15.78
CA LEU A 195 10.21 -9.71 16.66
C LEU A 195 10.51 -9.44 18.14
N GLY A 196 11.44 -8.53 18.46
CA GLY A 196 11.69 -8.06 19.82
C GLY A 196 10.61 -7.10 20.35
N TYR A 197 9.66 -6.71 19.51
CA TYR A 197 8.58 -5.79 19.90
C TYR A 197 7.32 -6.55 20.28
N SER A 198 6.84 -6.35 21.50
CA SER A 198 5.64 -7.04 22.02
C SER A 198 4.37 -6.77 21.19
N GLY A 199 4.27 -5.60 20.57
CA GLY A 199 3.16 -5.25 19.68
C GLY A 199 3.07 -6.15 18.45
N THR A 200 4.20 -6.63 17.92
CA THR A 200 4.23 -7.61 16.81
C THR A 200 3.58 -8.93 17.22
N TRP A 201 3.93 -9.44 18.40
CA TRP A 201 3.34 -10.67 18.91
C TRP A 201 1.85 -10.51 19.23
N LYS A 202 1.46 -9.37 19.80
CA LYS A 202 0.04 -9.07 20.03
C LYS A 202 -0.74 -9.09 18.70
N LEU A 203 -0.21 -8.48 17.65
CA LEU A 203 -0.81 -8.49 16.33
C LEU A 203 -0.91 -9.91 15.75
N PHE A 204 0.16 -10.72 15.87
CA PHE A 204 0.18 -12.10 15.38
C PHE A 204 -0.83 -12.98 16.11
N PHE A 205 -0.84 -12.96 17.43
CA PHE A 205 -1.78 -13.78 18.20
C PHE A 205 -3.24 -13.37 18.01
N SER A 206 -3.51 -12.06 17.88
CA SER A 206 -4.86 -11.57 17.61
C SER A 206 -5.37 -11.92 16.21
N ASN A 207 -4.48 -12.22 15.25
CA ASN A 207 -4.82 -12.46 13.84
C ASN A 207 -4.16 -13.71 13.27
N MET A 208 -3.87 -14.72 14.10
CA MET A 208 -3.03 -15.87 13.71
C MET A 208 -3.59 -16.63 12.50
N SER A 209 -4.88 -16.97 12.51
CA SER A 209 -5.51 -17.70 11.39
C SER A 209 -5.48 -16.90 10.09
N PHE A 210 -5.66 -15.60 10.18
CA PHE A 210 -5.55 -14.69 9.04
C PHE A 210 -4.11 -14.68 8.51
N GLY A 211 -3.11 -14.45 9.36
CA GLY A 211 -1.70 -14.42 9.00
C GLY A 211 -1.23 -15.71 8.32
N ILE A 212 -1.59 -16.86 8.85
CA ILE A 212 -1.28 -18.18 8.23
C ILE A 212 -1.90 -18.26 6.81
N ASN A 213 -3.14 -17.84 6.65
CA ASN A 213 -3.80 -17.86 5.35
C ASN A 213 -3.16 -16.88 4.35
N GLU A 214 -2.68 -15.72 4.81
CA GLU A 214 -1.93 -14.77 3.97
C GLU A 214 -0.61 -15.40 3.47
N TYR A 215 0.15 -16.04 4.38
CA TYR A 215 1.36 -16.77 3.99
C TYR A 215 1.07 -17.87 2.97
N ARG A 216 0.04 -18.69 3.20
CA ARG A 216 -0.35 -19.74 2.24
C ARG A 216 -0.70 -19.17 0.86
N ARG A 217 -1.37 -18.02 0.82
CA ARG A 217 -1.69 -17.32 -0.45
C ARG A 217 -0.46 -16.74 -1.11
N ALA A 218 0.51 -16.22 -0.36
CA ALA A 218 1.76 -15.69 -0.91
C ALA A 218 2.56 -16.74 -1.71
N PHE A 219 2.47 -18.01 -1.31
CA PHE A 219 3.20 -19.11 -1.96
C PHE A 219 2.32 -19.98 -2.85
N SER A 220 1.02 -19.70 -2.98
CA SER A 220 0.10 -20.48 -3.79
C SER A 220 -0.75 -19.62 -4.72
N LYS A 221 -0.37 -19.57 -5.99
CA LYS A 221 -1.13 -18.89 -7.05
C LYS A 221 -2.60 -19.36 -7.09
N ARG A 222 -2.85 -20.67 -6.86
CA ARG A 222 -4.20 -21.24 -6.82
C ARG A 222 -5.04 -20.70 -5.65
N LEU A 223 -4.44 -20.58 -4.47
CA LEU A 223 -5.15 -20.03 -3.30
C LEU A 223 -5.42 -18.54 -3.47
N PHE A 224 -4.49 -17.81 -4.08
CA PHE A 224 -4.68 -16.41 -4.40
C PHE A 224 -5.82 -16.23 -5.39
N LEU A 225 -5.81 -17.01 -6.47
CA LEU A 225 -6.87 -17.03 -7.49
C LEU A 225 -8.27 -17.26 -6.87
N LYS A 226 -8.41 -18.22 -5.95
CA LYS A 226 -9.68 -18.48 -5.25
C LYS A 226 -10.21 -17.23 -4.53
N THR A 227 -9.33 -16.36 -4.07
CA THR A 227 -9.73 -15.10 -3.43
C THR A 227 -10.22 -14.10 -4.47
N LEU A 228 -9.56 -13.99 -5.62
CA LEU A 228 -9.99 -13.15 -6.75
C LEU A 228 -11.32 -13.60 -7.32
N GLN A 229 -11.54 -14.90 -7.42
CA GLN A 229 -12.78 -15.51 -7.91
C GLN A 229 -14.01 -15.19 -7.04
N ARG A 230 -13.83 -14.68 -5.83
CA ARG A 230 -14.95 -14.17 -5.02
C ARG A 230 -15.58 -12.91 -5.61
N LEU A 231 -14.80 -12.13 -6.35
CA LEU A 231 -15.25 -10.91 -7.03
C LEU A 231 -15.48 -11.14 -8.51
N VAL A 232 -14.57 -11.87 -9.17
CA VAL A 232 -14.62 -12.19 -10.61
C VAL A 232 -14.51 -13.71 -10.80
N PRO A 233 -15.62 -14.47 -10.70
CA PRO A 233 -15.63 -15.93 -10.72
C PRO A 233 -15.08 -16.55 -12.00
N SER A 234 -15.14 -15.83 -13.12
CA SER A 234 -14.69 -16.30 -14.45
C SER A 234 -13.17 -16.32 -14.64
N LEU A 235 -12.39 -15.88 -13.63
CA LEU A 235 -10.93 -15.92 -13.71
C LEU A 235 -10.40 -17.34 -13.62
N THR A 236 -9.36 -17.62 -14.39
CA THR A 236 -8.63 -18.89 -14.41
C THR A 236 -7.18 -18.69 -14.00
N ILE A 237 -6.45 -19.78 -13.80
CA ILE A 237 -5.03 -19.72 -13.44
C ILE A 237 -4.17 -19.06 -14.53
N ASP A 238 -4.61 -19.17 -15.79
CA ASP A 238 -3.90 -18.62 -16.94
C ASP A 238 -4.18 -17.14 -17.16
N ASP A 239 -5.20 -16.60 -16.48
CA ASP A 239 -5.56 -15.19 -16.57
C ASP A 239 -4.63 -14.27 -15.74
N ILE A 240 -3.89 -14.81 -14.78
CA ILE A 240 -3.07 -14.04 -13.86
C ILE A 240 -1.58 -14.38 -13.97
N ARG A 241 -0.72 -13.37 -13.81
CA ARG A 241 0.73 -13.49 -13.71
C ARG A 241 1.23 -12.78 -12.44
N PRO A 242 2.40 -13.14 -11.89
CA PRO A 242 2.99 -12.38 -10.79
C PRO A 242 3.17 -10.91 -11.16
N GLY A 243 2.72 -10.02 -10.29
CA GLY A 243 2.91 -8.58 -10.38
C GLY A 243 4.02 -8.09 -9.46
N ARG A 244 4.07 -6.79 -9.25
CA ARG A 244 5.00 -6.15 -8.31
C ARG A 244 4.56 -6.43 -6.87
N SER A 245 5.50 -6.29 -5.94
CA SER A 245 5.22 -6.25 -4.50
C SER A 245 5.43 -4.83 -3.97
N GLY A 246 4.62 -4.45 -2.98
CA GLY A 246 4.67 -3.12 -2.34
C GLY A 246 4.53 -3.20 -0.83
#